data_31aeef379b6932e5f3a0b926fd792b83
#
_entry.id   31aeef379b6932e5f3a0b926fd792b83
#
_cell.length_a   1.000
_cell.length_b   1.000
_cell.length_c   1.000
_cell.angle_alpha   90.00
_cell.angle_beta   90.00
_cell.angle_gamma   90.00
#
_symmetry.space_group_name_H-M   'P 1'
#
loop_
_entity.id
_entity.type
_entity.pdbx_description
1 polymer ?
#
loop_
_entity_poly.entity_id
_entity_poly.type
_entity_poly.pdbx_seq_one_letter_code
_entity_poly.pdbx_strand_id
1 'polypeptide(L)'
;MKTFASISDQDFNALFTPLKSRGGVIMFDVGKDELDEGAKQLLRDRWLDRKGARYFFVVARASKSGTSSTNRALSHRRANSVMYFIKELAHDDPEADKKVGLLWLGEEFAQLSKDYCSWKSSRPEKKCDEDAINRTAFVSWVDCRL
;
A
#
# COMPACT_ATOMS: atom_id res chain seq x y z
N MET A 1 10.49 -8.01 -7.31
CA MET A 1 9.15 -7.39 -7.51
C MET A 1 8.27 -8.29 -8.35
N LYS A 2 7.06 -8.51 -7.89
CA LYS A 2 6.06 -9.24 -8.67
C LYS A 2 4.97 -8.28 -9.13
N THR A 3 4.53 -8.45 -10.35
CA THR A 3 3.44 -7.68 -10.93
C THR A 3 2.28 -8.63 -11.19
N PHE A 4 1.11 -8.32 -10.64
CA PHE A 4 -0.10 -9.08 -10.91
C PHE A 4 -0.88 -8.36 -12.02
N ALA A 5 -0.74 -8.87 -13.25
CA ALA A 5 -1.55 -8.41 -14.36
C ALA A 5 -2.74 -9.36 -14.51
N SER A 6 -3.84 -8.86 -14.99
CA SER A 6 -5.01 -9.68 -15.32
C SER A 6 -5.71 -10.35 -14.14
N ILE A 7 -5.48 -9.89 -12.92
CA ILE A 7 -6.24 -10.35 -11.76
C ILE A 7 -7.55 -9.53 -11.68
N SER A 8 -8.65 -10.17 -11.42
CA SER A 8 -9.92 -9.46 -11.26
C SER A 8 -9.95 -8.67 -9.96
N ASP A 9 -10.79 -7.63 -9.89
CA ASP A 9 -10.94 -6.83 -8.66
C ASP A 9 -11.38 -7.72 -7.49
N GLN A 10 -12.30 -8.64 -7.76
CA GLN A 10 -12.81 -9.54 -6.72
C GLN A 10 -11.72 -10.46 -6.20
N ASP A 11 -10.92 -11.04 -7.08
CA ASP A 11 -9.85 -11.95 -6.68
C ASP A 11 -8.76 -11.21 -5.92
N PHE A 12 -8.41 -10.00 -6.36
CA PHE A 12 -7.45 -9.16 -5.68
C PHE A 12 -7.91 -8.84 -4.25
N ASN A 13 -9.17 -8.41 -4.12
CA ASN A 13 -9.72 -8.06 -2.81
C ASN A 13 -9.78 -9.29 -1.89
N ALA A 14 -10.15 -10.45 -2.42
CA ALA A 14 -10.19 -11.68 -1.65
C ALA A 14 -8.80 -12.07 -1.12
N LEU A 15 -7.76 -11.82 -1.91
CA LEU A 15 -6.39 -12.16 -1.52
C LEU A 15 -5.91 -11.28 -0.35
N PHE A 16 -6.23 -10.00 -0.36
CA PHE A 16 -5.65 -9.06 0.62
C PHE A 16 -6.56 -8.73 1.79
N THR A 17 -7.89 -8.90 1.67
CA THR A 17 -8.83 -8.61 2.76
C THR A 17 -8.47 -9.30 4.09
N PRO A 18 -8.00 -10.57 4.10
CA PRO A 18 -7.64 -11.22 5.36
C PRO A 18 -6.48 -10.57 6.11
N LEU A 19 -5.73 -9.68 5.46
CA LEU A 19 -4.57 -9.01 6.07
C LEU A 19 -4.95 -7.71 6.80
N LYS A 20 -6.23 -7.38 6.85
CA LYS A 20 -6.73 -6.11 7.39
C LYS A 20 -6.20 -5.79 8.79
N SER A 21 -6.21 -6.75 9.69
CA SER A 21 -5.79 -6.54 11.08
C SER A 21 -4.31 -6.21 11.24
N ARG A 22 -3.50 -6.53 10.24
CA ARG A 22 -2.06 -6.35 10.26
C ARG A 22 -1.61 -5.25 9.32
N GLY A 23 -2.54 -4.58 8.68
CA GLY A 23 -2.27 -3.64 7.63
C GLY A 23 -2.75 -2.23 7.92
N GLY A 24 -2.62 -1.41 6.91
CA GLY A 24 -3.09 -0.04 6.95
C GLY A 24 -3.13 0.53 5.55
N VAL A 25 -3.81 1.65 5.42
CA VAL A 25 -4.00 2.36 4.15
C VAL A 25 -3.31 3.71 4.25
N ILE A 26 -2.33 3.94 3.39
CA ILE A 26 -1.63 5.20 3.28
C ILE A 26 -2.30 6.01 2.18
N MET A 27 -2.91 7.13 2.52
CA MET A 27 -3.65 7.95 1.58
C MET A 27 -2.77 9.06 1.01
N PHE A 28 -2.98 9.34 -0.27
CA PHE A 28 -2.23 10.38 -0.99
C PHE A 28 -3.20 11.39 -1.57
N ASP A 29 -2.71 12.61 -1.78
CA ASP A 29 -3.44 13.62 -2.52
C ASP A 29 -3.43 13.29 -4.01
N VAL A 30 -4.36 13.88 -4.74
CA VAL A 30 -4.49 13.67 -6.18
C VAL A 30 -3.16 14.02 -6.86
N GLY A 31 -2.64 13.07 -7.63
CA GLY A 31 -1.39 13.25 -8.37
C GLY A 31 -0.13 13.33 -7.54
N LYS A 32 -0.20 13.09 -6.23
CA LYS A 32 0.93 13.22 -5.32
C LYS A 32 1.41 11.86 -4.82
N ASP A 33 2.71 11.81 -4.47
CA ASP A 33 3.34 10.63 -3.92
C ASP A 33 4.05 10.91 -2.59
N GLU A 34 3.80 12.07 -1.99
CA GLU A 34 4.44 12.47 -0.74
C GLU A 34 3.69 11.89 0.46
N LEU A 35 4.47 11.40 1.44
CA LEU A 35 3.92 10.92 2.70
C LEU A 35 3.69 12.10 3.64
N ASP A 36 2.47 12.25 4.16
CA ASP A 36 2.20 13.22 5.22
C ASP A 36 2.56 12.64 6.58
N GLU A 37 2.41 13.42 7.65
CA GLU A 37 2.75 12.98 8.99
C GLU A 37 1.89 11.81 9.45
N GLY A 38 0.60 11.80 9.07
CA GLY A 38 -0.27 10.68 9.38
C GLY A 38 0.19 9.38 8.75
N ALA A 39 0.65 9.47 7.49
CA ALA A 39 1.21 8.32 6.79
C ALA A 39 2.47 7.79 7.48
N LYS A 40 3.37 8.68 7.84
CA LYS A 40 4.60 8.30 8.52
C LYS A 40 4.32 7.66 9.87
N GLN A 41 3.36 8.20 10.61
CA GLN A 41 3.00 7.64 11.92
C GLN A 41 2.38 6.25 11.78
N LEU A 42 1.49 6.07 10.81
CA LEU A 42 0.90 4.75 10.57
C LEU A 42 1.98 3.72 10.21
N LEU A 43 2.93 4.10 9.37
CA LEU A 43 4.04 3.21 9.00
C LEU A 43 4.93 2.87 10.18
N ARG A 44 5.24 3.85 11.05
CA ARG A 44 5.99 3.58 12.28
C ARG A 44 5.26 2.59 13.17
N ASP A 45 3.97 2.79 13.36
CA ASP A 45 3.14 1.92 14.20
C ASP A 45 3.12 0.49 13.66
N ARG A 46 2.95 0.35 12.35
CA ARG A 46 2.94 -0.97 11.72
C ARG A 46 4.31 -1.64 11.76
N TRP A 47 5.38 -0.87 11.61
CA TRP A 47 6.73 -1.40 11.73
C TRP A 47 6.99 -1.93 13.13
N LEU A 48 6.60 -1.18 14.16
CA LEU A 48 6.77 -1.61 15.54
C LEU A 48 5.91 -2.84 15.89
N ASP A 49 4.79 -3.01 15.22
CA ASP A 49 3.84 -4.10 15.45
C ASP A 49 4.14 -5.35 14.63
N ARG A 50 5.33 -5.46 14.07
CA ARG A 50 5.65 -6.57 13.16
C ARG A 50 5.73 -7.95 13.83
N LYS A 51 6.03 -8.03 15.11
CA LYS A 51 5.94 -9.24 15.95
C LYS A 51 6.51 -10.50 15.30
N GLY A 52 7.68 -10.39 14.66
CA GLY A 52 8.32 -11.51 14.02
C GLY A 52 7.84 -11.82 12.61
N ALA A 53 6.96 -11.01 12.06
CA ALA A 53 6.56 -11.16 10.66
C ALA A 53 7.77 -10.99 9.75
N ARG A 54 7.81 -11.76 8.67
CA ARG A 54 8.98 -11.80 7.78
C ARG A 54 8.86 -10.91 6.56
N TYR A 55 7.64 -10.58 6.15
CA TYR A 55 7.41 -9.85 4.91
C TYR A 55 6.50 -8.68 5.15
N PHE A 56 6.78 -7.61 4.45
CA PHE A 56 5.97 -6.39 4.49
C PHE A 56 5.59 -6.05 3.06
N PHE A 57 4.31 -6.19 2.74
CA PHE A 57 3.83 -5.89 1.40
C PHE A 57 3.39 -4.45 1.28
N VAL A 58 3.76 -3.84 0.16
CA VAL A 58 3.33 -2.49 -0.20
C VAL A 58 2.65 -2.58 -1.56
N VAL A 59 1.38 -2.23 -1.61
CA VAL A 59 0.62 -2.22 -2.85
C VAL A 59 0.08 -0.82 -3.07
N ALA A 60 0.59 -0.13 -4.08
CA ALA A 60 0.19 1.24 -4.37
C ALA A 60 -0.72 1.28 -5.58
N ARG A 61 -1.61 2.27 -5.59
CA ARG A 61 -2.62 2.43 -6.63
C ARG A 61 -2.75 3.88 -7.06
N ALA A 62 -3.38 4.06 -8.21
CA ALA A 62 -3.83 5.35 -8.68
C ALA A 62 -5.30 5.21 -9.09
N SER A 63 -6.08 6.28 -8.89
CA SER A 63 -7.47 6.30 -9.33
C SER A 63 -7.56 6.29 -10.86
N LYS A 64 -8.75 6.09 -11.41
CA LYS A 64 -8.94 5.97 -12.85
C LYS A 64 -8.83 7.27 -13.64
N SER A 65 -8.55 8.38 -12.99
CA SER A 65 -8.35 9.66 -13.67
C SER A 65 -6.97 9.69 -14.35
N GLY A 66 -6.90 10.28 -15.54
CA GLY A 66 -5.65 10.40 -16.28
C GLY A 66 -5.35 9.20 -17.19
N THR A 67 -4.13 9.11 -17.70
CA THR A 67 -3.72 8.02 -18.58
C THR A 67 -3.19 6.83 -17.80
N SER A 68 -3.29 5.64 -18.39
CA SER A 68 -2.78 4.42 -17.76
C SER A 68 -1.29 4.49 -17.45
N SER A 69 -0.48 5.02 -18.37
CA SER A 69 0.96 5.11 -18.16
C SER A 69 1.30 6.09 -17.04
N THR A 70 0.62 7.22 -16.96
CA THR A 70 0.80 8.20 -15.88
C THR A 70 0.42 7.60 -14.54
N ASN A 71 -0.70 6.88 -14.49
CA ASN A 71 -1.18 6.29 -13.24
C ASN A 71 -0.31 5.12 -12.79
N ARG A 72 0.23 4.37 -13.72
CA ARG A 72 1.20 3.31 -13.38
C ARG A 72 2.46 3.91 -12.78
N ALA A 73 2.99 4.96 -13.40
CA ALA A 73 4.17 5.65 -12.87
C ALA A 73 3.89 6.25 -11.49
N LEU A 74 2.71 6.84 -11.29
CA LEU A 74 2.31 7.39 -10.01
C LEU A 74 2.20 6.32 -8.93
N SER A 75 1.59 5.18 -9.24
CA SER A 75 1.49 4.09 -8.27
C SER A 75 2.87 3.56 -7.89
N HIS A 76 3.78 3.49 -8.84
CA HIS A 76 5.16 3.09 -8.56
C HIS A 76 5.87 4.09 -7.63
N ARG A 77 5.71 5.40 -7.87
CA ARG A 77 6.29 6.42 -6.99
C ARG A 77 5.72 6.35 -5.58
N ARG A 78 4.41 6.10 -5.47
CA ARG A 78 3.77 5.95 -4.15
C ARG A 78 4.31 4.75 -3.40
N ALA A 79 4.45 3.61 -4.08
CA ALA A 79 5.04 2.42 -3.47
C ALA A 79 6.48 2.68 -3.05
N ASN A 80 7.26 3.37 -3.87
CA ASN A 80 8.64 3.71 -3.54
C ASN A 80 8.74 4.64 -2.34
N SER A 81 7.84 5.62 -2.22
CA SER A 81 7.82 6.52 -1.07
C SER A 81 7.63 5.75 0.23
N VAL A 82 6.71 4.79 0.23
CA VAL A 82 6.49 3.93 1.39
C VAL A 82 7.73 3.06 1.65
N MET A 83 8.28 2.45 0.61
CA MET A 83 9.44 1.56 0.75
C MET A 83 10.65 2.29 1.30
N TYR A 84 10.94 3.49 0.81
CA TYR A 84 12.07 4.27 1.31
C TYR A 84 11.90 4.64 2.76
N PHE A 85 10.69 5.00 3.18
CA PHE A 85 10.43 5.31 4.58
C PHE A 85 10.62 4.08 5.47
N ILE A 86 10.15 2.91 5.03
CA ILE A 86 10.34 1.66 5.76
C ILE A 86 11.84 1.33 5.86
N LYS A 87 12.62 1.56 4.81
CA LYS A 87 14.07 1.35 4.86
C LYS A 87 14.73 2.24 5.89
N GLU A 88 14.30 3.48 6.02
CA GLU A 88 14.81 4.37 7.06
C GLU A 88 14.48 3.86 8.45
N LEU A 89 13.26 3.35 8.66
CA LEU A 89 12.89 2.76 9.94
C LEU A 89 13.70 1.52 10.26
N ALA A 90 14.09 0.78 9.24
CA ALA A 90 14.81 -0.49 9.37
C ALA A 90 16.31 -0.35 9.14
N HIS A 91 16.86 0.85 9.33
CA HIS A 91 18.28 1.10 8.99
C HIS A 91 19.26 0.16 9.72
N ASP A 92 18.86 -0.40 10.85
CA ASP A 92 19.67 -1.35 11.61
C ASP A 92 19.59 -2.78 11.09
N ASP A 93 18.69 -3.05 10.14
CA ASP A 93 18.49 -4.39 9.61
C ASP A 93 19.03 -4.46 8.18
N PRO A 94 20.21 -5.12 7.97
CA PRO A 94 20.79 -5.22 6.63
C PRO A 94 19.97 -6.06 5.66
N GLU A 95 19.02 -6.84 6.18
CA GLU A 95 18.15 -7.68 5.37
C GLU A 95 16.81 -7.01 5.03
N ALA A 96 16.64 -5.74 5.38
CA ALA A 96 15.36 -5.04 5.21
C ALA A 96 14.87 -5.09 3.76
N ASP A 97 15.77 -4.91 2.79
CA ASP A 97 15.41 -4.95 1.37
C ASP A 97 14.85 -6.30 0.94
N LYS A 98 15.31 -7.36 1.59
CA LYS A 98 14.84 -8.72 1.30
C LYS A 98 13.51 -9.01 1.97
N LYS A 99 13.19 -8.29 3.05
CA LYS A 99 11.97 -8.50 3.82
C LYS A 99 10.80 -7.71 3.28
N VAL A 100 11.05 -6.64 2.53
CA VAL A 100 9.99 -5.80 1.99
C VAL A 100 9.65 -6.25 0.58
N GLY A 101 8.52 -6.89 0.44
CA GLY A 101 7.96 -7.21 -0.86
C GLY A 101 7.31 -5.97 -1.45
N LEU A 102 7.59 -5.64 -2.69
CA LEU A 102 7.03 -4.48 -3.36
C LEU A 102 6.15 -4.93 -4.52
N LEU A 103 4.90 -4.50 -4.48
CA LEU A 103 3.95 -4.74 -5.55
C LEU A 103 3.24 -3.42 -5.85
N TRP A 104 3.24 -3.00 -7.11
CA TRP A 104 2.52 -1.78 -7.51
C TRP A 104 1.62 -2.07 -8.70
N LEU A 105 0.45 -1.43 -8.69
CA LEU A 105 -0.56 -1.60 -9.71
C LEU A 105 -1.10 -0.24 -10.14
N GLY A 106 -1.23 -0.06 -11.45
CA GLY A 106 -1.88 1.12 -12.01
C GLY A 106 -3.38 0.92 -12.13
N GLU A 107 -4.04 1.89 -12.71
CA GLU A 107 -5.50 1.88 -12.82
C GLU A 107 -6.06 0.73 -13.65
N GLU A 108 -5.30 0.23 -14.61
CA GLU A 108 -5.73 -0.85 -15.51
C GLU A 108 -5.78 -2.21 -14.84
N PHE A 109 -5.28 -2.30 -13.60
CA PHE A 109 -5.32 -3.52 -12.80
C PHE A 109 -6.51 -3.45 -11.85
N ALA A 110 -6.59 -4.43 -10.95
CA ALA A 110 -7.68 -4.49 -9.99
C ALA A 110 -7.79 -3.21 -9.15
N GLN A 111 -9.00 -2.74 -8.94
CA GLN A 111 -9.29 -1.59 -8.11
C GLN A 111 -9.81 -2.05 -6.74
N LEU A 112 -9.49 -1.30 -5.70
CA LEU A 112 -9.98 -1.60 -4.36
C LEU A 112 -11.45 -1.23 -4.24
N SER A 113 -12.20 -2.07 -3.54
CA SER A 113 -13.58 -1.76 -3.21
C SER A 113 -13.66 -0.83 -2.01
N LYS A 114 -14.86 -0.29 -1.72
CA LYS A 114 -15.09 0.53 -0.53
C LYS A 114 -14.82 -0.21 0.77
N ASP A 115 -14.79 -1.53 0.76
CA ASP A 115 -14.52 -2.33 1.94
C ASP A 115 -13.16 -1.99 2.56
N TYR A 116 -12.21 -1.57 1.73
CA TYR A 116 -10.90 -1.15 2.22
C TYR A 116 -10.94 0.16 2.99
N CYS A 117 -12.02 0.91 2.91
CA CYS A 117 -12.21 2.12 3.72
C CYS A 117 -12.33 1.80 5.21
N SER A 118 -12.60 0.55 5.58
CA SER A 118 -12.65 0.13 6.98
C SER A 118 -11.28 -0.22 7.55
N TRP A 119 -10.24 -0.27 6.72
CA TRP A 119 -8.87 -0.49 7.18
C TRP A 119 -8.37 0.73 7.95
N LYS A 120 -7.41 0.52 8.84
CA LYS A 120 -6.77 1.65 9.54
C LYS A 120 -6.14 2.57 8.52
N SER A 121 -6.51 3.84 8.54
CA SER A 121 -6.12 4.83 7.53
C SER A 121 -5.17 5.85 8.10
N SER A 122 -4.27 6.36 7.27
CA SER A 122 -3.40 7.48 7.60
C SER A 122 -4.16 8.80 7.72
N ARG A 123 -5.38 8.87 7.19
CA ARG A 123 -6.26 10.04 7.25
C ARG A 123 -7.67 9.63 7.67
N PRO A 124 -7.85 9.18 8.91
CA PRO A 124 -9.15 8.63 9.33
C PRO A 124 -10.27 9.65 9.31
N GLU A 125 -9.96 10.95 9.38
CA GLU A 125 -10.94 12.04 9.34
C GLU A 125 -11.38 12.39 7.91
N LYS A 126 -10.75 11.86 6.90
CA LYS A 126 -11.09 12.15 5.50
C LYS A 126 -12.17 11.20 5.00
N LYS A 127 -13.03 11.73 4.13
CA LYS A 127 -14.03 10.93 3.45
C LYS A 127 -13.32 9.86 2.59
N CYS A 128 -13.78 8.63 2.71
CA CYS A 128 -13.30 7.53 1.90
C CYS A 128 -14.36 7.11 0.89
N ASP A 129 -14.01 7.14 -0.38
CA ASP A 129 -14.84 6.63 -1.46
C ASP A 129 -13.96 5.82 -2.42
N GLU A 130 -14.53 5.33 -3.51
CA GLU A 130 -13.79 4.49 -4.45
C GLU A 130 -12.58 5.21 -5.07
N ASP A 131 -12.72 6.49 -5.38
CA ASP A 131 -11.59 7.25 -5.92
C ASP A 131 -10.52 7.45 -4.88
N ALA A 132 -10.90 7.84 -3.65
CA ALA A 132 -9.94 8.07 -2.58
C ALA A 132 -9.19 6.79 -2.22
N ILE A 133 -9.88 5.66 -2.11
CA ILE A 133 -9.24 4.40 -1.72
C ILE A 133 -8.26 3.90 -2.81
N ASN A 134 -8.45 4.33 -4.04
CA ASN A 134 -7.55 3.98 -5.13
C ASN A 134 -6.43 5.00 -5.35
N ARG A 135 -6.34 6.02 -4.49
CA ARG A 135 -5.18 6.92 -4.39
C ARG A 135 -4.34 6.57 -3.15
N THR A 136 -4.11 5.30 -2.95
CA THR A 136 -3.47 4.81 -1.73
C THR A 136 -2.32 3.87 -2.02
N ALA A 137 -1.50 3.68 -0.98
CA ALA A 137 -0.69 2.48 -0.86
C ALA A 137 -1.18 1.75 0.37
N PHE A 138 -1.55 0.50 0.27
CA PHE A 138 -1.83 -0.25 1.46
C PHE A 138 -0.66 -1.16 1.78
N VAL A 139 -0.49 -1.38 3.08
CA VAL A 139 0.66 -2.11 3.61
C VAL A 139 0.16 -3.18 4.55
N SER A 140 0.90 -4.26 4.64
CA SER A 140 0.57 -5.30 5.61
C SER A 140 1.78 -6.18 5.91
N TRP A 141 1.87 -6.64 7.15
CA TRP A 141 2.79 -7.68 7.55
C TRP A 141 2.22 -9.05 7.20
N VAL A 142 3.10 -9.93 6.71
CA VAL A 142 2.72 -11.30 6.37
C VAL A 142 3.74 -12.25 6.97
N ASP A 143 3.26 -13.25 7.70
CA ASP A 143 4.12 -14.22 8.37
C ASP A 143 4.60 -15.32 7.45
N CYS A 144 3.82 -15.65 6.45
CA CYS A 144 4.11 -16.74 5.55
C CYS A 144 4.20 -16.28 4.11
N ARG A 145 4.76 -17.12 3.27
CA ARG A 145 4.83 -16.82 1.84
C ARG A 145 3.45 -16.90 1.22
N LEU A 146 3.15 -15.92 0.42
CA LEU A 146 1.95 -15.95 -0.39
C LEU A 146 2.21 -16.66 -1.72
#